data_1294a6d697e9fdfab501e41c6308831b
#
_entry.id   1294a6d697e9fdfab501e41c6308831b
#
_cell.length_a   1.000
_cell.length_b   1.000
_cell.length_c   1.000
_cell.angle_alpha   90.00
_cell.angle_beta   90.00
_cell.angle_gamma   90.00
#
_symmetry.space_group_name_H-M   'P 1'
#
loop_
_entity.id
_entity.type
_entity.pdbx_description
1 polymer ?
#
loop_
_entity_poly.entity_id
_entity_poly.type
_entity_poly.pdbx_seq_one_letter_code
_entity_poly.pdbx_strand_id
1 'polypeptide(L)'
;QYSPYVYYNEHCIVFNGVHTPMKIERATFVKLFDFVKLFPHYFLGSNADLPIVGGSILSHDHFQGGRYEFPMAKAPVEKSFTVKGFEDVQAGIVNWPMSVIRISGPDTERLIALADVILDAWRGYTDEAAFIYAETDGEKHNTITPIARKKDLVLRNNITTQEHPLGVYHPHANLHHIKKENIGLIEVMGLAVLPARLKNEMEELKQAILAGSDLHATPTLSSH
;
A
#
# COMPACT_ATOMS: atom_id res chain seq x y z
N GLN A 1 0.21 5.02 19.25
CA GLN A 1 1.61 4.82 19.63
C GLN A 1 2.51 5.34 18.54
N TYR A 2 3.49 6.20 18.85
CA TYR A 2 4.55 6.53 17.90
C TYR A 2 5.44 5.31 17.69
N SER A 3 5.79 5.08 16.41
CA SER A 3 6.64 3.97 16.05
C SER A 3 8.09 4.23 16.49
N PRO A 4 8.82 3.24 17.02
CA PRO A 4 10.25 3.36 17.25
C PRO A 4 11.04 3.46 15.94
N TYR A 5 10.43 3.02 14.82
CA TYR A 5 11.01 3.14 13.49
C TYR A 5 10.49 4.43 12.84
N VAL A 6 11.30 5.48 12.88
CA VAL A 6 10.95 6.81 12.36
C VAL A 6 11.25 6.85 10.86
N TYR A 7 10.41 6.20 10.05
CA TYR A 7 10.55 6.21 8.59
C TYR A 7 10.19 7.57 7.98
N TYR A 8 9.29 8.31 8.63
CA TYR A 8 8.85 9.66 8.26
C TYR A 8 8.36 10.40 9.49
N ASN A 9 8.09 11.70 9.34
CA ASN A 9 7.72 12.57 10.45
C ASN A 9 6.44 12.09 11.15
N GLU A 10 6.50 11.98 12.47
CA GLU A 10 5.41 11.56 13.35
C GLU A 10 4.82 10.18 12.97
N HIS A 11 5.66 9.25 12.47
CA HIS A 11 5.23 7.89 12.16
C HIS A 11 4.59 7.23 13.38
N CYS A 12 3.33 6.84 13.24
CA CYS A 12 2.55 6.24 14.32
C CYS A 12 1.77 5.02 13.85
N ILE A 13 1.47 4.14 14.81
CA ILE A 13 0.60 3.00 14.67
C ILE A 13 -0.63 3.23 15.53
N VAL A 14 -1.81 3.09 14.93
CA VAL A 14 -3.11 3.19 15.61
C VAL A 14 -3.69 1.79 15.69
N PHE A 15 -3.92 1.32 16.91
CA PHE A 15 -4.48 0.00 17.16
C PHE A 15 -5.95 0.08 17.53
N ASN A 16 -6.71 -0.92 17.15
CA ASN A 16 -8.02 -1.14 17.74
C ASN A 16 -7.85 -1.47 19.25
N GLY A 17 -8.68 -0.89 20.10
CA GLY A 17 -8.63 -1.14 21.54
C GLY A 17 -9.03 -2.57 21.94
N VAL A 18 -9.68 -3.29 21.05
CA VAL A 18 -10.05 -4.70 21.20
C VAL A 18 -9.27 -5.51 20.17
N HIS A 19 -8.76 -6.68 20.59
CA HIS A 19 -8.03 -7.61 19.72
C HIS A 19 -9.00 -8.26 18.73
N THR A 20 -9.09 -7.69 17.53
CA THR A 20 -9.93 -8.17 16.44
C THR A 20 -9.09 -8.40 15.20
N PRO A 21 -9.34 -9.45 14.40
CA PRO A 21 -8.64 -9.65 13.14
C PRO A 21 -8.82 -8.47 12.19
N MET A 22 -7.80 -8.22 11.36
CA MET A 22 -7.90 -7.23 10.29
C MET A 22 -8.98 -7.63 9.28
N LYS A 23 -9.80 -6.66 8.93
CA LYS A 23 -10.80 -6.77 7.87
C LYS A 23 -11.02 -5.42 7.24
N ILE A 24 -10.84 -5.33 5.93
CA ILE A 24 -11.20 -4.12 5.19
C ILE A 24 -12.68 -4.17 4.86
N GLU A 25 -13.42 -3.24 5.42
CA GLU A 25 -14.87 -3.10 5.26
C GLU A 25 -15.27 -1.64 5.49
N ARG A 26 -16.55 -1.30 5.34
CA ARG A 26 -17.07 0.06 5.56
C ARG A 26 -16.58 0.68 6.90
N ALA A 27 -16.57 -0.12 7.97
CA ALA A 27 -16.09 0.34 9.28
C ALA A 27 -14.63 0.78 9.26
N THR A 28 -13.79 0.20 8.40
CA THR A 28 -12.40 0.63 8.20
C THR A 28 -12.37 2.07 7.68
N PHE A 29 -13.17 2.40 6.67
CA PHE A 29 -13.21 3.76 6.11
C PHE A 29 -13.70 4.77 7.14
N VAL A 30 -14.70 4.41 7.95
CA VAL A 30 -15.17 5.25 9.07
C VAL A 30 -14.02 5.55 10.03
N LYS A 31 -13.30 4.53 10.50
CA LYS A 31 -12.15 4.69 11.42
C LYS A 31 -11.05 5.59 10.82
N LEU A 32 -10.74 5.41 9.54
CA LEU A 32 -9.74 6.24 8.84
C LEU A 32 -10.16 7.71 8.84
N PHE A 33 -11.40 8.01 8.47
CA PHE A 33 -11.89 9.39 8.42
C PHE A 33 -12.09 10.01 9.80
N ASP A 34 -12.55 9.27 10.78
CA ASP A 34 -12.66 9.76 12.17
C ASP A 34 -11.30 10.20 12.71
N PHE A 35 -10.25 9.42 12.41
CA PHE A 35 -8.90 9.79 12.81
C PHE A 35 -8.43 11.07 12.12
N VAL A 36 -8.52 11.17 10.77
CA VAL A 36 -8.03 12.35 10.05
C VAL A 36 -8.91 13.59 10.27
N LYS A 37 -10.13 13.41 10.77
CA LYS A 37 -10.99 14.51 11.25
C LYS A 37 -10.45 15.11 12.53
N LEU A 38 -9.98 14.28 13.46
CA LEU A 38 -9.35 14.70 14.71
C LEU A 38 -7.93 15.24 14.48
N PHE A 39 -7.19 14.63 13.55
CA PHE A 39 -5.80 14.98 13.21
C PHE A 39 -5.67 15.37 11.74
N PRO A 40 -6.18 16.56 11.33
CA PRO A 40 -6.33 16.93 9.92
C PRO A 40 -5.01 17.13 9.16
N HIS A 41 -3.89 17.16 9.85
CA HIS A 41 -2.53 17.25 9.27
C HIS A 41 -1.85 15.88 9.12
N TYR A 42 -2.51 14.81 9.57
CA TYR A 42 -2.07 13.44 9.37
C TYR A 42 -2.72 12.80 8.12
N PHE A 43 -2.09 11.75 7.63
CA PHE A 43 -2.77 10.68 6.91
C PHE A 43 -3.00 9.50 7.87
N LEU A 44 -3.91 8.61 7.52
CA LEU A 44 -4.05 7.29 8.11
C LEU A 44 -4.35 6.28 7.02
N GLY A 45 -3.68 5.13 7.03
CA GLY A 45 -3.90 4.06 6.07
C GLY A 45 -3.92 2.70 6.75
N SER A 46 -4.58 1.74 6.10
CA SER A 46 -4.58 0.34 6.49
C SER A 46 -3.72 -0.48 5.55
N ASN A 47 -3.02 -1.47 6.07
CA ASN A 47 -2.49 -2.54 5.24
C ASN A 47 -3.63 -3.37 4.63
N ALA A 48 -3.32 -4.22 3.67
CA ALA A 48 -4.28 -5.19 3.14
C ALA A 48 -4.67 -6.22 4.21
N ASP A 49 -5.87 -6.77 4.09
CA ASP A 49 -6.39 -7.82 4.99
C ASP A 49 -6.16 -9.26 4.48
N LEU A 50 -5.32 -9.42 3.47
CA LEU A 50 -4.90 -10.73 2.94
C LEU A 50 -3.39 -10.91 3.07
N PRO A 51 -2.91 -12.13 3.40
CA PRO A 51 -1.51 -12.37 3.77
C PRO A 51 -0.52 -12.16 2.63
N ILE A 52 -0.91 -12.48 1.39
CA ILE A 52 0.01 -12.51 0.25
C ILE A 52 0.20 -11.11 -0.37
N VAL A 53 -0.75 -10.22 -0.19
CA VAL A 53 -0.81 -8.91 -0.86
C VAL A 53 -0.45 -7.73 0.04
N GLY A 54 0.48 -7.93 0.96
CA GLY A 54 0.97 -6.88 1.86
C GLY A 54 0.23 -6.78 3.19
N GLY A 55 -0.55 -7.80 3.55
CA GLY A 55 -1.14 -7.94 4.87
C GLY A 55 -0.05 -8.20 5.93
N SER A 56 -0.12 -7.49 7.03
CA SER A 56 0.81 -7.58 8.16
C SER A 56 0.02 -7.59 9.46
N ILE A 57 0.41 -8.43 10.41
CA ILE A 57 -0.27 -8.57 11.72
C ILE A 57 -1.79 -8.75 11.54
N LEU A 58 -2.19 -9.70 10.71
CA LEU A 58 -3.60 -9.94 10.34
C LEU A 58 -4.51 -10.28 11.53
N SER A 59 -3.93 -10.70 12.65
CA SER A 59 -4.66 -11.04 13.88
C SER A 59 -5.13 -9.82 14.69
N HIS A 60 -4.64 -8.62 14.39
CA HIS A 60 -4.98 -7.41 15.13
C HIS A 60 -5.18 -6.22 14.21
N ASP A 61 -6.39 -5.69 14.17
CA ASP A 61 -6.77 -4.52 13.40
C ASP A 61 -5.95 -3.29 13.81
N HIS A 62 -5.17 -2.77 12.86
CA HIS A 62 -4.24 -1.68 13.08
C HIS A 62 -4.07 -0.84 11.82
N PHE A 63 -3.61 0.40 12.01
CA PHE A 63 -3.43 1.41 10.97
C PHE A 63 -2.07 2.07 11.14
N GLN A 64 -1.53 2.59 10.04
CA GLN A 64 -0.31 3.40 10.04
C GLN A 64 -0.64 4.83 9.63
N GLY A 65 -0.10 5.78 10.37
CA GLY A 65 -0.34 7.20 10.14
C GLY A 65 0.88 8.06 10.41
N GLY A 66 0.73 9.35 10.18
CA GLY A 66 1.74 10.34 10.48
C GLY A 66 1.59 11.64 9.70
N ARG A 67 2.46 12.59 9.98
CA ARG A 67 2.51 13.89 9.31
C ARG A 67 3.52 13.86 8.17
N TYR A 68 3.11 13.21 7.07
CA TYR A 68 3.98 13.10 5.89
C TYR A 68 3.15 13.09 4.60
N GLU A 69 3.67 13.67 3.55
CA GLU A 69 3.05 13.67 2.23
C GLU A 69 3.89 12.83 1.27
N PHE A 70 3.42 11.61 1.04
CA PHE A 70 4.09 10.64 0.19
C PHE A 70 4.04 11.03 -1.31
N PRO A 71 4.97 10.53 -2.13
CA PRO A 71 4.95 10.76 -3.57
C PRO A 71 3.61 10.42 -4.24
N MET A 72 2.97 9.32 -3.85
CA MET A 72 1.67 8.92 -4.38
C MET A 72 0.58 9.98 -4.15
N ALA A 73 0.63 10.74 -3.04
CA ALA A 73 -0.33 11.80 -2.78
C ALA A 73 -0.20 12.98 -3.75
N LYS A 74 1.01 13.21 -4.27
CA LYS A 74 1.35 14.28 -5.24
C LYS A 74 1.15 13.85 -6.68
N ALA A 75 1.01 12.54 -6.93
CA ALA A 75 0.84 12.01 -8.27
C ALA A 75 -0.46 12.55 -8.91
N PRO A 76 -0.44 12.95 -10.19
CA PRO A 76 -1.61 13.50 -10.86
C PRO A 76 -2.66 12.41 -11.12
N VAL A 77 -3.90 12.84 -11.27
CA VAL A 77 -4.97 12.00 -11.81
C VAL A 77 -4.76 11.89 -13.33
N GLU A 78 -4.60 10.66 -13.82
CA GLU A 78 -4.43 10.37 -15.24
C GLU A 78 -5.78 10.35 -15.97
N LYS A 79 -6.79 9.74 -15.36
CA LYS A 79 -8.11 9.58 -15.94
C LYS A 79 -9.20 9.81 -14.90
N SER A 80 -9.98 10.89 -15.07
CA SER A 80 -11.16 11.15 -14.25
C SER A 80 -12.36 10.37 -14.76
N PHE A 81 -13.23 9.95 -13.86
CA PHE A 81 -14.50 9.31 -14.17
C PHE A 81 -15.57 9.73 -13.17
N THR A 82 -16.83 9.54 -13.54
CA THR A 82 -18.00 9.79 -12.68
C THR A 82 -18.67 8.48 -12.35
N VAL A 83 -19.04 8.30 -11.10
CA VAL A 83 -19.80 7.13 -10.65
C VAL A 83 -21.27 7.53 -10.49
N LYS A 84 -22.16 6.78 -11.12
CA LYS A 84 -23.61 7.02 -11.05
C LYS A 84 -24.09 7.00 -9.60
N GLY A 85 -24.79 8.05 -9.19
CA GLY A 85 -25.25 8.25 -7.82
C GLY A 85 -24.21 8.88 -6.88
N PHE A 86 -23.01 9.21 -7.41
CA PHE A 86 -21.91 9.88 -6.71
C PHE A 86 -21.32 11.01 -7.54
N GLU A 87 -22.15 11.74 -8.28
CA GLU A 87 -21.73 12.84 -9.16
C GLU A 87 -21.13 14.02 -8.39
N ASP A 88 -21.38 14.09 -7.11
CA ASP A 88 -20.84 15.04 -6.15
C ASP A 88 -19.41 14.68 -5.66
N VAL A 89 -18.92 13.47 -5.97
CA VAL A 89 -17.58 13.00 -5.61
C VAL A 89 -16.67 13.01 -6.84
N GLN A 90 -15.52 13.64 -6.72
CA GLN A 90 -14.47 13.56 -7.74
C GLN A 90 -13.79 12.20 -7.64
N ALA A 91 -13.74 11.46 -8.74
CA ALA A 91 -13.08 10.16 -8.80
C ALA A 91 -12.12 10.08 -10.00
N GLY A 92 -11.00 9.38 -9.83
CA GLY A 92 -10.05 9.21 -10.91
C GLY A 92 -8.96 8.18 -10.63
N ILE A 93 -8.39 7.68 -11.72
CA ILE A 93 -7.21 6.81 -11.71
C ILE A 93 -5.98 7.69 -11.58
N VAL A 94 -5.13 7.38 -10.62
CA VAL A 94 -3.87 8.11 -10.36
C VAL A 94 -2.77 7.57 -11.27
N ASN A 95 -1.97 8.45 -11.84
CA ASN A 95 -0.75 8.06 -12.57
C ASN A 95 0.29 7.57 -11.57
N TRP A 96 0.25 6.29 -11.30
CA TRP A 96 1.08 5.59 -10.32
C TRP A 96 1.45 4.20 -10.83
N PRO A 97 2.63 3.63 -10.47
CA PRO A 97 3.03 2.30 -10.94
C PRO A 97 2.09 1.16 -10.57
N MET A 98 1.17 1.39 -9.65
CA MET A 98 0.16 0.44 -9.18
C MET A 98 -1.24 0.97 -9.50
N SER A 99 -2.25 0.09 -9.54
CA SER A 99 -3.64 0.49 -9.74
C SER A 99 -4.15 1.27 -8.53
N VAL A 100 -4.40 2.55 -8.70
CA VAL A 100 -4.81 3.48 -7.64
C VAL A 100 -6.01 4.30 -8.09
N ILE A 101 -7.06 4.29 -7.29
CA ILE A 101 -8.22 5.18 -7.43
C ILE A 101 -8.15 6.23 -6.31
N ARG A 102 -8.28 7.50 -6.67
CA ARG A 102 -8.47 8.60 -5.72
C ARG A 102 -9.89 9.11 -5.82
N ILE A 103 -10.54 9.21 -4.68
CA ILE A 103 -11.85 9.86 -4.54
C ILE A 103 -11.72 11.04 -3.59
N SER A 104 -12.36 12.16 -3.93
CA SER A 104 -12.23 13.42 -3.20
C SER A 104 -13.56 14.14 -3.14
N GLY A 105 -13.84 14.76 -2.01
CA GLY A 105 -15.07 15.54 -1.81
C GLY A 105 -15.16 16.15 -0.42
N PRO A 106 -16.10 17.08 -0.22
CA PRO A 106 -16.30 17.73 1.07
C PRO A 106 -17.08 16.86 2.07
N ASP A 107 -17.89 15.92 1.59
CA ASP A 107 -18.75 15.07 2.41
C ASP A 107 -18.10 13.70 2.64
N THR A 108 -17.68 13.48 3.89
CA THR A 108 -17.01 12.24 4.32
C THR A 108 -17.92 11.01 4.18
N GLU A 109 -19.22 11.13 4.47
CA GLU A 109 -20.14 10.00 4.36
C GLU A 109 -20.30 9.55 2.90
N ARG A 110 -20.27 10.50 1.97
CA ARG A 110 -20.28 10.21 0.54
C ARG A 110 -19.01 9.48 0.09
N LEU A 111 -17.86 9.90 0.60
CA LEU A 111 -16.58 9.23 0.34
C LEU A 111 -16.57 7.81 0.90
N ILE A 112 -17.06 7.60 2.12
CA ILE A 112 -17.18 6.28 2.75
C ILE A 112 -18.13 5.39 1.93
N ALA A 113 -19.28 5.91 1.53
CA ALA A 113 -20.26 5.14 0.76
C ALA A 113 -19.70 4.73 -0.61
N LEU A 114 -18.99 5.62 -1.31
CA LEU A 114 -18.37 5.29 -2.60
C LEU A 114 -17.22 4.29 -2.43
N ALA A 115 -16.40 4.43 -1.38
CA ALA A 115 -15.33 3.50 -1.08
C ALA A 115 -15.85 2.07 -0.83
N ASP A 116 -16.98 1.95 -0.15
CA ASP A 116 -17.65 0.68 0.12
C ASP A 116 -18.14 0.02 -1.18
N VAL A 117 -18.79 0.80 -2.05
CA VAL A 117 -19.20 0.33 -3.40
C VAL A 117 -18.01 -0.14 -4.23
N ILE A 118 -16.90 0.60 -4.22
CA ILE A 118 -15.67 0.23 -4.95
C ILE A 118 -15.08 -1.05 -4.37
N LEU A 119 -15.03 -1.18 -3.06
CA LEU A 119 -14.52 -2.39 -2.39
C LEU A 119 -15.34 -3.62 -2.77
N ASP A 120 -16.68 -3.53 -2.69
CA ASP A 120 -17.57 -4.63 -3.01
C ASP A 120 -17.43 -5.04 -4.48
N ALA A 121 -17.39 -4.09 -5.40
CA ALA A 121 -17.18 -4.35 -6.81
C ALA A 121 -15.83 -5.03 -7.07
N TRP A 122 -14.77 -4.56 -6.42
CA TRP A 122 -13.43 -5.13 -6.56
C TRP A 122 -13.33 -6.53 -5.98
N ARG A 123 -13.94 -6.79 -4.84
CA ARG A 123 -13.93 -8.11 -4.19
C ARG A 123 -14.47 -9.24 -5.08
N GLY A 124 -15.44 -8.94 -5.94
CA GLY A 124 -16.04 -9.88 -6.87
C GLY A 124 -15.51 -9.82 -8.31
N TYR A 125 -14.55 -8.95 -8.59
CA TYR A 125 -14.08 -8.71 -9.95
C TYR A 125 -13.11 -9.79 -10.43
N THR A 126 -13.43 -10.38 -11.61
CA THR A 126 -12.57 -11.32 -12.31
C THR A 126 -12.39 -10.84 -13.75
N ASP A 127 -11.15 -10.83 -14.23
CA ASP A 127 -10.76 -10.59 -15.61
C ASP A 127 -9.61 -11.53 -15.96
N GLU A 128 -9.94 -12.67 -16.54
CA GLU A 128 -8.97 -13.71 -16.87
C GLU A 128 -7.92 -13.24 -17.88
N ALA A 129 -8.29 -12.34 -18.80
CA ALA A 129 -7.38 -11.78 -19.78
C ALA A 129 -6.29 -10.91 -19.14
N ALA A 130 -6.60 -10.30 -17.98
CA ALA A 130 -5.67 -9.54 -17.17
C ALA A 130 -5.08 -10.34 -16.00
N PHE A 131 -5.31 -11.66 -15.94
CA PHE A 131 -4.90 -12.54 -14.82
C PHE A 131 -5.43 -12.08 -13.45
N ILE A 132 -6.64 -11.50 -13.45
CA ILE A 132 -7.32 -11.09 -12.21
C ILE A 132 -8.38 -12.13 -11.89
N TYR A 133 -8.25 -12.76 -10.74
CA TYR A 133 -9.21 -13.73 -10.22
C TYR A 133 -9.69 -13.27 -8.85
N ALA A 134 -11.00 -13.13 -8.66
CA ALA A 134 -11.58 -12.77 -7.37
C ALA A 134 -11.31 -13.84 -6.31
N GLU A 135 -11.34 -15.12 -6.75
CA GLU A 135 -11.21 -16.28 -5.86
C GLU A 135 -10.66 -17.48 -6.64
N THR A 136 -9.90 -18.34 -5.97
CA THR A 136 -9.46 -19.66 -6.48
C THR A 136 -9.56 -20.68 -5.35
N ASP A 137 -10.30 -21.77 -5.55
CA ASP A 137 -10.49 -22.85 -4.57
C ASP A 137 -10.97 -22.36 -3.18
N GLY A 138 -11.78 -21.31 -3.14
CA GLY A 138 -12.29 -20.69 -1.92
C GLY A 138 -11.35 -19.63 -1.29
N GLU A 139 -10.15 -19.46 -1.84
CA GLU A 139 -9.20 -18.44 -1.41
C GLU A 139 -9.45 -17.11 -2.15
N LYS A 140 -9.74 -16.05 -1.40
CA LYS A 140 -9.96 -14.70 -1.95
C LYS A 140 -8.64 -14.01 -2.28
N HIS A 141 -8.62 -13.28 -3.40
CA HIS A 141 -7.42 -12.59 -3.89
C HIS A 141 -7.55 -11.08 -3.88
N ASN A 142 -8.75 -10.56 -4.09
CA ASN A 142 -8.96 -9.12 -4.25
C ASN A 142 -9.14 -8.43 -2.90
N THR A 143 -8.27 -7.50 -2.61
CA THR A 143 -8.36 -6.59 -1.47
C THR A 143 -7.84 -5.21 -1.85
N ILE A 144 -7.96 -4.25 -0.96
CA ILE A 144 -7.45 -2.89 -1.14
C ILE A 144 -6.59 -2.45 0.03
N THR A 145 -5.80 -1.40 -0.18
CA THR A 145 -5.04 -0.69 0.84
C THR A 145 -5.59 0.74 0.88
N PRO A 146 -6.52 1.06 1.78
CA PRO A 146 -7.14 2.39 1.84
C PRO A 146 -6.26 3.37 2.62
N ILE A 147 -6.15 4.61 2.11
CA ILE A 147 -5.37 5.68 2.73
C ILE A 147 -6.23 6.95 2.74
N ALA A 148 -6.57 7.43 3.92
CA ALA A 148 -7.37 8.64 4.11
C ALA A 148 -6.50 9.86 4.44
N ARG A 149 -6.93 11.01 3.90
CA ARG A 149 -6.50 12.37 4.26
C ARG A 149 -7.74 13.23 4.49
N LYS A 150 -7.55 14.45 4.97
CA LYS A 150 -8.66 15.33 5.34
C LYS A 150 -9.76 15.49 4.27
N LYS A 151 -9.43 15.42 3.00
CA LYS A 151 -10.37 15.68 1.89
C LYS A 151 -10.40 14.60 0.83
N ASP A 152 -9.61 13.56 0.96
CA ASP A 152 -9.53 12.49 -0.02
C ASP A 152 -9.34 11.11 0.62
N LEU A 153 -9.73 10.10 -0.12
CA LEU A 153 -9.45 8.69 0.15
C LEU A 153 -8.82 8.08 -1.10
N VAL A 154 -7.69 7.46 -0.91
CA VAL A 154 -6.99 6.73 -1.97
C VAL A 154 -7.20 5.23 -1.73
N LEU A 155 -7.74 4.56 -2.74
CA LEU A 155 -7.96 3.12 -2.74
C LEU A 155 -6.98 2.49 -3.72
N ARG A 156 -6.13 1.65 -3.21
CA ARG A 156 -5.22 0.87 -4.03
C ARG A 156 -5.71 -0.56 -4.13
N ASN A 157 -5.87 -1.04 -5.36
CA ASN A 157 -6.22 -2.41 -5.64
C ASN A 157 -4.96 -3.29 -5.61
N ASN A 158 -5.02 -4.38 -4.88
CA ASN A 158 -3.97 -5.40 -4.88
C ASN A 158 -4.33 -6.45 -5.94
N ILE A 159 -3.37 -6.79 -6.79
CA ILE A 159 -3.53 -7.78 -7.85
C ILE A 159 -2.64 -8.97 -7.51
N THR A 160 -3.22 -10.16 -7.47
CA THR A 160 -2.51 -11.44 -7.46
C THR A 160 -2.74 -12.14 -8.79
N THR A 161 -1.71 -12.77 -9.34
CA THR A 161 -1.82 -13.56 -10.55
C THR A 161 -1.39 -15.01 -10.28
N GLN A 162 -1.84 -15.94 -11.12
CA GLN A 162 -1.39 -17.34 -11.02
C GLN A 162 0.13 -17.49 -11.26
N GLU A 163 0.72 -16.60 -12.06
CA GLU A 163 2.16 -16.58 -12.32
C GLU A 163 2.96 -16.01 -11.14
N HIS A 164 2.28 -15.26 -10.27
CA HIS A 164 2.86 -14.66 -9.07
C HIS A 164 2.01 -14.98 -7.84
N PRO A 165 1.98 -16.26 -7.40
CA PRO A 165 1.14 -16.68 -6.28
C PRO A 165 1.43 -15.94 -4.97
N LEU A 166 2.61 -15.31 -4.85
CA LEU A 166 2.98 -14.46 -3.73
C LEU A 166 2.56 -13.00 -3.90
N GLY A 167 1.89 -12.68 -5.05
CA GLY A 167 1.51 -11.31 -5.41
C GLY A 167 2.67 -10.49 -5.97
N VAL A 168 2.33 -9.46 -6.75
CA VAL A 168 3.34 -8.56 -7.37
C VAL A 168 4.13 -7.72 -6.37
N TYR A 169 3.71 -7.70 -5.11
CA TYR A 169 4.35 -6.92 -4.04
C TYR A 169 5.20 -7.76 -3.10
N HIS A 170 5.29 -9.07 -3.34
CA HIS A 170 6.20 -9.92 -2.62
C HIS A 170 7.53 -9.97 -3.39
N PRO A 171 8.67 -9.64 -2.76
CA PRO A 171 9.96 -9.74 -3.42
C PRO A 171 10.22 -11.17 -3.90
N HIS A 172 10.65 -11.33 -5.15
CA HIS A 172 11.04 -12.64 -5.67
C HIS A 172 12.24 -13.20 -4.89
N ALA A 173 12.33 -14.53 -4.80
CA ALA A 173 13.37 -15.19 -4.01
C ALA A 173 14.80 -14.80 -4.39
N ASN A 174 15.05 -14.50 -5.66
CA ASN A 174 16.33 -14.01 -6.16
C ASN A 174 16.68 -12.59 -5.73
N LEU A 175 15.71 -11.83 -5.19
CA LEU A 175 15.87 -10.48 -4.65
C LEU A 175 15.88 -10.44 -3.12
N HIS A 176 15.77 -11.60 -2.45
CA HIS A 176 15.75 -11.66 -0.98
C HIS A 176 17.05 -11.19 -0.33
N HIS A 177 18.16 -11.18 -1.06
CA HIS A 177 19.40 -10.56 -0.60
C HIS A 177 19.28 -9.04 -0.45
N ILE A 178 18.40 -8.39 -1.22
CA ILE A 178 18.10 -6.95 -1.11
C ILE A 178 17.05 -6.73 -0.02
N LYS A 179 15.87 -7.32 -0.19
CA LYS A 179 14.75 -7.20 0.76
C LYS A 179 13.91 -8.47 0.73
N LYS A 180 13.72 -9.06 1.91
CA LYS A 180 12.93 -10.29 2.08
C LYS A 180 11.50 -10.00 2.54
N GLU A 181 11.30 -8.89 3.25
CA GLU A 181 10.02 -8.50 3.82
C GLU A 181 9.05 -8.05 2.72
N ASN A 182 7.76 -8.26 2.97
CA ASN A 182 6.70 -7.83 2.07
C ASN A 182 6.69 -6.30 1.88
N ILE A 183 6.21 -5.88 0.71
CA ILE A 183 5.94 -4.47 0.43
C ILE A 183 4.63 -4.09 1.10
N GLY A 184 4.72 -3.23 2.10
CA GLY A 184 3.59 -2.75 2.88
C GLY A 184 3.07 -1.38 2.43
N LEU A 185 2.23 -0.78 3.29
CA LEU A 185 1.59 0.50 3.05
C LEU A 185 2.58 1.62 2.69
N ILE A 186 3.71 1.69 3.38
CA ILE A 186 4.71 2.76 3.25
C ILE A 186 5.36 2.73 1.86
N GLU A 187 5.82 1.56 1.44
CA GLU A 187 6.48 1.38 0.14
C GLU A 187 5.49 1.62 -1.01
N VAL A 188 4.26 1.19 -0.85
CA VAL A 188 3.18 1.42 -1.80
C VAL A 188 2.95 2.91 -2.05
N MET A 189 3.07 3.73 -1.02
CA MET A 189 2.95 5.18 -1.13
C MET A 189 4.21 5.87 -1.69
N GLY A 190 5.28 5.11 -1.97
CA GLY A 190 6.49 5.59 -2.65
C GLY A 190 7.67 5.95 -1.74
N LEU A 191 7.71 5.39 -0.51
CA LEU A 191 8.88 5.50 0.36
C LEU A 191 9.55 4.13 0.48
N ALA A 192 10.69 3.94 -0.16
CA ALA A 192 11.45 2.71 -0.07
C ALA A 192 12.02 2.54 1.35
N VAL A 193 11.65 1.44 2.00
CA VAL A 193 12.23 1.01 3.28
C VAL A 193 13.11 -0.21 3.02
N LEU A 194 14.41 -0.04 3.21
CA LEU A 194 15.42 -1.05 2.90
C LEU A 194 16.22 -1.39 4.16
N PRO A 195 16.78 -2.61 4.26
CA PRO A 195 17.67 -3.00 5.36
C PRO A 195 18.88 -2.07 5.48
N ALA A 196 19.23 -1.70 6.71
CA ALA A 196 20.32 -0.75 7.00
C ALA A 196 21.68 -1.22 6.46
N ARG A 197 21.92 -2.53 6.37
CA ARG A 197 23.17 -3.12 5.82
C ARG A 197 23.44 -2.67 4.38
N LEU A 198 22.39 -2.48 3.56
CA LEU A 198 22.54 -2.06 2.17
C LEU A 198 23.26 -0.72 2.00
N LYS A 199 23.24 0.15 3.02
CA LYS A 199 23.99 1.40 2.97
C LYS A 199 25.49 1.16 2.83
N ASN A 200 26.04 0.21 3.58
CA ASN A 200 27.47 -0.13 3.53
C ASN A 200 27.79 -0.93 2.26
N GLU A 201 26.96 -1.91 1.93
CA GLU A 201 27.09 -2.73 0.71
C GLU A 201 27.10 -1.87 -0.56
N MET A 202 26.21 -0.88 -0.65
CA MET A 202 26.18 0.06 -1.78
C MET A 202 27.40 0.98 -1.83
N GLU A 203 27.95 1.40 -0.68
CA GLU A 203 29.18 2.18 -0.67
C GLU A 203 30.40 1.35 -1.09
N GLU A 204 30.49 0.09 -0.63
CA GLU A 204 31.55 -0.85 -1.06
C GLU A 204 31.46 -1.10 -2.58
N LEU A 205 30.26 -1.36 -3.11
CA LEU A 205 30.03 -1.54 -4.54
C LEU A 205 30.43 -0.29 -5.33
N LYS A 206 30.05 0.89 -4.87
CA LYS A 206 30.43 2.17 -5.49
C LYS A 206 31.95 2.34 -5.53
N GLN A 207 32.66 2.06 -4.45
CA GLN A 207 34.13 2.17 -4.40
C GLN A 207 34.78 1.17 -5.35
N ALA A 208 34.27 -0.06 -5.46
CA ALA A 208 34.76 -1.06 -6.40
C ALA A 208 34.56 -0.62 -7.86
N ILE A 209 33.41 -0.06 -8.21
CA ILE A 209 33.13 0.49 -9.55
C ILE A 209 34.11 1.64 -9.87
N LEU A 210 34.30 2.58 -8.94
CA LEU A 210 35.21 3.71 -9.15
C LEU A 210 36.68 3.28 -9.29
N ALA A 211 37.06 2.18 -8.63
CA ALA A 211 38.38 1.58 -8.74
C ALA A 211 38.58 0.73 -10.02
N GLY A 212 37.54 0.55 -10.83
CA GLY A 212 37.59 -0.31 -12.03
C GLY A 212 37.72 -1.79 -11.71
N SER A 213 37.31 -2.24 -10.53
CA SER A 213 37.38 -3.62 -10.09
C SER A 213 36.41 -4.49 -10.92
N ASP A 214 36.83 -5.74 -11.22
CA ASP A 214 35.91 -6.72 -11.79
C ASP A 214 34.93 -7.22 -10.72
N LEU A 215 33.69 -6.75 -10.81
CA LEU A 215 32.64 -7.07 -9.86
C LEU A 215 32.27 -8.56 -9.86
N HIS A 216 32.43 -9.25 -10.98
CA HIS A 216 32.16 -10.69 -11.09
C HIS A 216 33.28 -11.56 -10.52
N ALA A 217 34.49 -11.04 -10.48
CA ALA A 217 35.66 -11.74 -9.90
C ALA A 217 35.78 -11.60 -8.38
N THR A 218 34.97 -10.72 -7.75
CA THR A 218 35.01 -10.48 -6.31
C THR A 218 33.83 -11.20 -5.64
N PRO A 219 34.04 -12.33 -4.91
CA PRO A 219 32.96 -13.16 -4.35
C PRO A 219 31.99 -12.42 -3.45
N THR A 220 32.47 -11.42 -2.70
CA THR A 220 31.64 -10.58 -1.84
C THR A 220 30.76 -9.61 -2.60
N LEU A 221 31.11 -9.23 -3.82
CA LEU A 221 30.34 -8.31 -4.66
C LEU A 221 29.45 -9.04 -5.67
N SER A 222 29.79 -10.26 -6.06
CA SER A 222 29.00 -11.09 -6.98
C SER A 222 27.77 -11.72 -6.33
N SER A 223 27.65 -11.66 -4.99
CA SER A 223 26.51 -12.14 -4.23
C SER A 223 25.47 -11.03 -3.93
N HIS A 224 25.74 -9.83 -4.35
CA HIS A 224 24.88 -8.64 -4.24
C HIS A 224 24.41 -8.21 -5.63
#